data_825385b2ac456150e8ec6d2d2ac3a697
#
_entry.id   825385b2ac456150e8ec6d2d2ac3a697
#
_cell.length_a   1.000
_cell.length_b   1.000
_cell.length_c   1.000
_cell.angle_alpha   90.00
_cell.angle_beta   90.00
_cell.angle_gamma   90.00
#
_symmetry.space_group_name_H-M   'P 1'
#
loop_
_entity.id
_entity.type
_entity.pdbx_description
1 polymer ?
#
loop_
_entity_poly.entity_id
_entity_poly.type
_entity_poly.pdbx_seq_one_letter_code
_entity_poly.pdbx_strand_id
1 'polypeptide(L)'
;MHPMEYKKEKNGTGHMTKLQLENSEIIVGVDFTNNNRVNEILIDEKNCPFLLYPGKDNFNLSKGKSSEINSFMGNNPYIFLLDGTWPCARKMLKLSKNLQKLKRVSFDNKIKSKFIIKQQPESLCLSTIESVYTVLNLLKEGNIEQCETKGFLIPFEKMIEYQVEYILNPNSKNYRT
;
A
#
# COMPACT_ATOMS: atom_id res chain seq x y z
N MET A 1 0.92 -9.17 -2.77
CA MET A 1 0.92 -9.51 -1.30
C MET A 1 1.75 -10.76 -1.06
N HIS A 2 2.59 -10.76 -0.03
CA HIS A 2 3.37 -11.95 0.36
C HIS A 2 2.43 -13.08 0.86
N PRO A 3 2.66 -14.37 0.48
CA PRO A 3 1.77 -15.47 0.86
C PRO A 3 1.57 -15.66 2.37
N MET A 4 2.57 -15.33 3.18
CA MET A 4 2.46 -15.40 4.65
C MET A 4 1.47 -14.38 5.20
N GLU A 5 1.47 -13.15 4.68
CA GLU A 5 0.51 -12.11 5.06
C GLU A 5 -0.90 -12.49 4.61
N TYR A 6 -1.04 -13.01 3.38
CA TYR A 6 -2.33 -13.44 2.84
C TYR A 6 -2.99 -14.54 3.69
N LYS A 7 -2.21 -15.53 4.13
CA LYS A 7 -2.74 -16.69 4.88
C LYS A 7 -2.99 -16.41 6.37
N LYS A 8 -2.11 -15.64 7.00
CA LYS A 8 -2.11 -15.45 8.47
C LYS A 8 -2.88 -14.21 8.91
N GLU A 9 -2.87 -13.17 8.11
CA GLU A 9 -3.36 -11.84 8.49
C GLU A 9 -4.68 -11.53 7.78
N LYS A 10 -5.77 -12.26 8.12
CA LYS A 10 -7.11 -12.00 7.55
C LYS A 10 -7.54 -10.53 7.73
N ASN A 11 -7.15 -9.91 8.84
CA ASN A 11 -7.39 -8.50 9.15
C ASN A 11 -6.16 -7.62 8.80
N GLY A 12 -5.32 -8.08 7.87
CA GLY A 12 -4.16 -7.33 7.42
C GLY A 12 -4.55 -6.07 6.66
N THR A 13 -3.70 -5.04 6.76
CA THR A 13 -3.95 -3.73 6.14
C THR A 13 -4.09 -3.79 4.62
N GLY A 14 -3.47 -4.74 3.95
CA GLY A 14 -3.66 -4.98 2.51
C GLY A 14 -5.06 -5.49 2.17
N HIS A 15 -5.63 -6.38 2.98
CA HIS A 15 -7.02 -6.84 2.80
C HIS A 15 -8.01 -5.71 3.05
N MET A 16 -7.81 -4.91 4.10
CA MET A 16 -8.65 -3.73 4.37
C MET A 16 -8.59 -2.72 3.22
N THR A 17 -7.40 -2.47 2.68
CA THR A 17 -7.23 -1.61 1.51
C THR A 17 -8.04 -2.11 0.31
N LYS A 18 -7.98 -3.42 0.02
CA LYS A 18 -8.74 -4.02 -1.08
C LYS A 18 -10.25 -3.83 -0.90
N LEU A 19 -10.76 -3.94 0.33
CA LEU A 19 -12.20 -3.77 0.62
C LEU A 19 -12.66 -2.32 0.47
N GLN A 20 -11.76 -1.34 0.60
CA GLN A 20 -12.05 0.08 0.47
C GLN A 20 -11.95 0.60 -0.98
N LEU A 21 -11.29 -0.14 -1.87
CA LEU A 21 -11.03 0.28 -3.25
C LEU A 21 -11.63 -0.73 -4.24
N GLU A 22 -12.62 -0.29 -5.00
CA GLU A 22 -13.25 -1.11 -6.06
C GLU A 22 -12.21 -1.52 -7.11
N ASN A 23 -11.44 -0.56 -7.62
CA ASN A 23 -10.42 -0.77 -8.65
C ASN A 23 -9.09 -1.23 -8.05
N SER A 24 -9.12 -2.25 -7.19
CA SER A 24 -7.91 -2.81 -6.61
C SER A 24 -7.94 -4.34 -6.66
N GLU A 25 -6.76 -4.94 -6.67
CA GLU A 25 -6.60 -6.40 -6.78
C GLU A 25 -5.46 -6.87 -5.85
N ILE A 26 -5.63 -8.04 -5.24
CA ILE A 26 -4.57 -8.70 -4.48
C ILE A 26 -4.03 -9.85 -5.30
N ILE A 27 -2.76 -9.73 -5.70
CA ILE A 27 -2.03 -10.79 -6.38
C ILE A 27 -1.05 -11.39 -5.37
N VAL A 28 -1.18 -12.69 -5.08
CA VAL A 28 -0.39 -13.39 -4.07
C VAL A 28 0.83 -14.03 -4.70
N GLY A 29 2.02 -13.75 -4.16
CA GLY A 29 3.26 -14.31 -4.68
C GLY A 29 4.51 -13.76 -3.99
N VAL A 30 5.67 -14.28 -4.37
CA VAL A 30 6.98 -13.80 -3.93
C VAL A 30 7.82 -13.32 -5.11
N ASP A 31 7.78 -14.05 -6.23
CA ASP A 31 8.38 -13.69 -7.51
C ASP A 31 7.25 -13.48 -8.53
N PHE A 32 7.14 -12.29 -9.07
CA PHE A 32 6.12 -11.90 -10.04
C PHE A 32 6.64 -11.83 -11.47
N THR A 33 7.90 -12.21 -11.73
CA THR A 33 8.53 -12.13 -13.05
C THR A 33 7.69 -12.80 -14.15
N ASN A 34 7.12 -13.97 -13.85
CA ASN A 34 6.30 -14.75 -14.77
C ASN A 34 4.81 -14.78 -14.36
N ASN A 35 4.37 -13.83 -13.55
CA ASN A 35 2.96 -13.78 -13.16
C ASN A 35 2.13 -13.19 -14.31
N ASN A 36 1.18 -13.97 -14.84
CA ASN A 36 0.38 -13.60 -16.01
C ASN A 36 -0.37 -12.29 -15.77
N ARG A 37 -1.06 -12.16 -14.65
CA ARG A 37 -1.87 -10.97 -14.35
C ARG A 37 -1.03 -9.70 -14.23
N VAL A 38 0.11 -9.79 -13.55
CA VAL A 38 1.06 -8.67 -13.46
C VAL A 38 1.56 -8.30 -14.86
N ASN A 39 1.97 -9.29 -15.65
CA ASN A 39 2.52 -9.03 -16.97
C ASN A 39 1.46 -8.49 -17.94
N GLU A 40 0.20 -8.92 -17.87
CA GLU A 40 -0.92 -8.33 -18.62
C GLU A 40 -1.03 -6.81 -18.37
N ILE A 41 -0.99 -6.40 -17.08
CA ILE A 41 -1.05 -4.98 -16.71
C ILE A 41 0.17 -4.21 -17.24
N LEU A 42 1.36 -4.83 -17.21
CA LEU A 42 2.62 -4.19 -17.63
C LEU A 42 2.77 -4.06 -19.15
N ILE A 43 2.16 -4.95 -19.92
CA ILE A 43 2.28 -4.97 -21.38
C ILE A 43 1.24 -4.07 -22.05
N ASP A 44 0.12 -3.81 -21.40
CA ASP A 44 -0.92 -2.93 -21.95
C ASP A 44 -0.42 -1.48 -22.02
N GLU A 45 -0.18 -0.99 -23.24
CA GLU A 45 0.33 0.36 -23.50
C GLU A 45 -0.59 1.49 -22.99
N LYS A 46 -1.85 1.18 -22.70
CA LYS A 46 -2.80 2.14 -22.11
C LYS A 46 -2.51 2.39 -20.63
N ASN A 47 -1.83 1.47 -19.98
CA ASN A 47 -1.53 1.54 -18.56
C ASN A 47 -0.25 2.33 -18.29
N CYS A 48 -0.25 3.05 -17.20
CA CYS A 48 0.92 3.73 -16.66
C CYS A 48 1.31 3.08 -15.32
N PRO A 49 2.08 1.97 -15.34
CA PRO A 49 2.40 1.23 -14.14
C PRO A 49 3.54 1.86 -13.33
N PHE A 50 3.33 1.98 -12.01
CA PHE A 50 4.28 2.50 -11.04
C PHE A 50 4.44 1.55 -9.86
N LEU A 51 5.59 1.60 -9.20
CA LEU A 51 5.83 0.92 -7.94
C LEU A 51 5.90 1.96 -6.80
N LEU A 52 4.98 1.87 -5.84
CA LEU A 52 5.08 2.63 -4.60
C LEU A 52 6.17 2.00 -3.72
N TYR A 53 7.35 2.55 -3.80
CA TYR A 53 8.52 2.03 -3.08
C TYR A 53 9.61 3.10 -2.94
N PRO A 54 10.21 3.27 -1.76
CA PRO A 54 11.29 4.24 -1.58
C PRO A 54 12.53 3.87 -2.43
N GLY A 55 13.29 4.87 -2.86
CA GLY A 55 14.50 4.67 -3.63
C GLY A 55 15.13 5.98 -4.05
N LYS A 56 16.35 5.94 -4.64
CA LYS A 56 17.08 7.15 -5.07
C LYS A 56 16.42 7.85 -6.26
N ASP A 57 15.88 7.05 -7.21
CA ASP A 57 15.31 7.54 -8.47
C ASP A 57 13.77 7.43 -8.43
N ASN A 58 13.15 7.95 -7.37
CA ASN A 58 11.71 7.98 -7.24
C ASN A 58 11.13 9.38 -7.50
N PHE A 59 9.92 9.43 -8.03
CA PHE A 59 9.15 10.65 -8.08
C PHE A 59 8.43 10.85 -6.74
N ASN A 60 8.69 11.96 -6.07
CA ASN A 60 8.09 12.25 -4.76
C ASN A 60 6.80 13.04 -4.93
N LEU A 61 5.66 12.39 -4.68
CA LEU A 61 4.32 12.98 -4.82
C LEU A 61 4.11 14.20 -3.90
N SER A 62 4.76 14.23 -2.73
CA SER A 62 4.61 15.36 -1.78
C SER A 62 5.35 16.63 -2.22
N LYS A 63 6.24 16.53 -3.22
CA LYS A 63 7.07 17.64 -3.70
C LYS A 63 6.69 18.10 -5.11
N GLY A 64 6.00 17.23 -5.85
CA GLY A 64 5.58 17.54 -7.22
C GLY A 64 4.43 18.55 -7.24
N LYS A 65 4.44 19.44 -8.24
CA LYS A 65 3.27 20.26 -8.57
C LYS A 65 2.22 19.38 -9.28
N SER A 66 0.95 19.75 -9.21
CA SER A 66 -0.14 18.98 -9.85
C SER A 66 0.11 18.69 -11.32
N SER A 67 0.65 19.64 -12.09
CA SER A 67 0.99 19.45 -13.51
C SER A 67 2.11 18.44 -13.73
N GLU A 68 3.13 18.42 -12.84
CA GLU A 68 4.24 17.48 -12.89
C GLU A 68 3.79 16.07 -12.53
N ILE A 69 2.94 15.94 -11.48
CA ILE A 69 2.36 14.66 -11.07
C ILE A 69 1.49 14.11 -12.19
N ASN A 70 0.60 14.93 -12.78
CA ASN A 70 -0.24 14.54 -13.92
C ASN A 70 0.58 14.05 -15.11
N SER A 71 1.58 14.82 -15.49
CA SER A 71 2.47 14.45 -16.60
C SER A 71 3.24 13.15 -16.32
N PHE A 72 3.64 12.93 -15.06
CA PHE A 72 4.36 11.74 -14.65
C PHE A 72 3.47 10.50 -14.58
N MET A 73 2.25 10.64 -14.00
CA MET A 73 1.32 9.52 -13.75
C MET A 73 0.58 9.09 -15.03
N GLY A 74 0.43 9.97 -16.02
CA GLY A 74 -0.32 9.68 -17.25
C GLY A 74 -1.82 9.50 -17.02
N ASN A 75 -2.52 8.96 -18.04
CA ASN A 75 -3.98 8.93 -18.05
C ASN A 75 -4.60 7.72 -17.34
N ASN A 76 -3.85 6.64 -17.16
CA ASN A 76 -4.35 5.41 -16.52
C ASN A 76 -3.29 4.83 -15.57
N PRO A 77 -3.09 5.44 -14.40
CA PRO A 77 -2.05 5.03 -13.47
C PRO A 77 -2.42 3.72 -12.77
N TYR A 78 -1.49 2.76 -12.78
CA TYR A 78 -1.54 1.54 -11.99
C TYR A 78 -0.45 1.57 -10.92
N ILE A 79 -0.84 1.59 -9.65
CA ILE A 79 0.13 1.64 -8.54
C ILE A 79 0.27 0.27 -7.91
N PHE A 80 1.44 -0.34 -8.08
CA PHE A 80 1.82 -1.58 -7.41
C PHE A 80 2.33 -1.30 -6.01
N LEU A 81 1.84 -2.08 -5.04
CA LEU A 81 2.34 -2.08 -3.66
C LEU A 81 2.85 -3.48 -3.29
N LEU A 82 3.97 -3.54 -2.61
CA LEU A 82 4.52 -4.79 -2.08
C LEU A 82 4.07 -4.94 -0.62
N ASP A 83 2.96 -5.65 -0.43
CA ASP A 83 2.38 -5.85 0.88
C ASP A 83 3.01 -7.07 1.58
N GLY A 84 3.60 -6.81 2.74
CA GLY A 84 4.35 -7.75 3.56
C GLY A 84 5.27 -7.03 4.54
N THR A 85 5.97 -7.79 5.38
CA THR A 85 7.04 -7.20 6.19
C THR A 85 8.15 -6.62 5.30
N TRP A 86 8.93 -5.68 5.80
CA TRP A 86 10.03 -5.07 5.04
C TRP A 86 11.03 -6.09 4.44
N PRO A 87 11.46 -7.15 5.18
CA PRO A 87 12.26 -8.21 4.58
C PRO A 87 11.53 -8.93 3.44
N CYS A 88 10.22 -9.19 3.60
CA CYS A 88 9.40 -9.82 2.56
C CYS A 88 9.26 -8.91 1.33
N ALA A 89 8.95 -7.64 1.52
CA ALA A 89 8.83 -6.67 0.42
C ALA A 89 10.15 -6.52 -0.36
N ARG A 90 11.29 -6.43 0.34
CA ARG A 90 12.62 -6.42 -0.31
C ARG A 90 12.90 -7.70 -1.08
N LYS A 91 12.53 -8.88 -0.53
CA LYS A 91 12.68 -10.16 -1.24
C LYS A 91 11.81 -10.22 -2.49
N MET A 92 10.52 -9.84 -2.38
CA MET A 92 9.61 -9.76 -3.53
C MET A 92 10.17 -8.87 -4.62
N LEU A 93 10.64 -7.66 -4.29
CA LEU A 93 11.23 -6.76 -5.28
C LEU A 93 12.51 -7.32 -5.89
N LYS A 94 13.39 -7.93 -5.07
CA LYS A 94 14.66 -8.52 -5.56
C LYS A 94 14.42 -9.65 -6.55
N LEU A 95 13.39 -10.44 -6.38
CA LEU A 95 13.08 -11.59 -7.25
C LEU A 95 12.31 -11.16 -8.50
N SER A 96 11.41 -10.20 -8.39
CA SER A 96 10.49 -9.79 -9.48
C SER A 96 11.17 -8.81 -10.44
N LYS A 97 11.86 -9.34 -11.46
CA LYS A 97 12.62 -8.54 -12.43
C LYS A 97 11.77 -7.56 -13.24
N ASN A 98 10.52 -7.91 -13.51
CA ASN A 98 9.57 -7.04 -14.17
C ASN A 98 9.21 -5.82 -13.31
N LEU A 99 8.95 -6.00 -12.01
CA LEU A 99 8.64 -4.91 -11.09
C LEU A 99 9.83 -3.97 -10.83
N GLN A 100 11.07 -4.47 -10.92
CA GLN A 100 12.27 -3.65 -10.76
C GLN A 100 12.42 -2.56 -11.82
N LYS A 101 11.84 -2.78 -13.01
CA LYS A 101 11.89 -1.86 -14.15
C LYS A 101 10.88 -0.71 -14.05
N LEU A 102 9.94 -0.80 -13.13
CA LEU A 102 8.89 0.19 -12.99
C LEU A 102 9.45 1.52 -12.47
N LYS A 103 8.88 2.60 -12.99
CA LYS A 103 9.05 3.93 -12.39
C LYS A 103 8.58 3.87 -10.95
N ARG A 104 9.30 4.51 -10.04
CA ARG A 104 8.96 4.50 -8.62
C ARG A 104 8.31 5.79 -8.22
N VAL A 105 7.32 5.67 -7.35
CA VAL A 105 6.69 6.79 -6.65
C VAL A 105 6.93 6.66 -5.15
N SER A 106 7.04 7.78 -4.48
CA SER A 106 7.13 7.88 -3.03
C SER A 106 6.43 9.14 -2.54
N PHE A 107 6.37 9.30 -1.24
CA PHE A 107 5.91 10.52 -0.58
C PHE A 107 6.71 10.78 0.69
N ASP A 108 6.73 12.02 1.15
CA ASP A 108 7.31 12.37 2.44
C ASP A 108 6.31 12.04 3.54
N ASN A 109 6.67 11.13 4.42
CA ASN A 109 5.86 10.86 5.60
C ASN A 109 6.29 11.75 6.77
N LYS A 110 5.41 12.64 7.19
CA LYS A 110 5.59 13.52 8.35
C LYS A 110 4.83 13.04 9.59
N ILE A 111 4.02 11.99 9.45
CA ILE A 111 3.12 11.51 10.49
C ILE A 111 3.58 10.13 10.93
N LYS A 112 3.63 9.90 12.24
CA LYS A 112 3.87 8.57 12.78
C LYS A 112 2.71 7.65 12.45
N SER A 113 3.01 6.41 12.06
CA SER A 113 1.99 5.39 11.84
C SER A 113 1.15 5.19 13.10
N LYS A 114 -0.15 5.05 12.92
CA LYS A 114 -1.08 4.64 13.99
C LYS A 114 -0.98 3.15 14.30
N PHE A 115 -0.22 2.38 13.52
CA PHE A 115 -0.08 0.93 13.68
C PHE A 115 0.90 0.57 14.82
N ILE A 116 0.54 0.98 16.03
CA ILE A 116 1.36 0.82 17.25
C ILE A 116 1.58 -0.64 17.67
N ILE A 117 0.79 -1.56 17.16
CA ILE A 117 0.78 -2.98 17.55
C ILE A 117 1.86 -3.78 16.82
N LYS A 118 2.31 -3.31 15.65
CA LYS A 118 3.34 -3.97 14.83
C LYS A 118 4.64 -3.19 14.92
N GLN A 119 5.73 -3.87 15.32
CA GLN A 119 7.06 -3.25 15.27
C GLN A 119 7.41 -2.87 13.83
N GLN A 120 7.67 -1.59 13.62
CA GLN A 120 8.09 -1.05 12.34
C GLN A 120 9.60 -0.77 12.38
N PRO A 121 10.35 -0.97 11.27
CA PRO A 121 11.79 -0.72 11.22
C PRO A 121 12.18 0.71 11.57
N GLU A 122 11.31 1.66 11.20
CA GLU A 122 11.44 3.08 11.49
C GLU A 122 10.09 3.64 11.91
N SER A 123 10.09 4.62 12.81
CA SER A 123 8.88 5.24 13.35
C SER A 123 7.99 5.93 12.31
N LEU A 124 8.52 6.17 11.11
CA LEU A 124 7.84 6.82 9.98
C LEU A 124 7.37 5.82 8.91
N CYS A 125 7.56 4.51 9.11
CA CYS A 125 7.03 3.52 8.18
C CYS A 125 5.52 3.40 8.35
N LEU A 126 4.77 3.66 7.28
CA LEU A 126 3.32 3.49 7.26
C LEU A 126 2.92 2.04 6.92
N SER A 127 1.77 1.61 7.42
CA SER A 127 1.12 0.39 6.95
C SER A 127 0.60 0.56 5.52
N THR A 128 0.22 -0.54 4.87
CA THR A 128 -0.29 -0.52 3.49
C THR A 128 -1.51 0.40 3.34
N ILE A 129 -2.48 0.32 4.24
CA ILE A 129 -3.69 1.17 4.17
C ILE A 129 -3.37 2.65 4.41
N GLU A 130 -2.45 2.98 5.34
CA GLU A 130 -2.02 4.36 5.58
C GLU A 130 -1.25 4.91 4.38
N SER A 131 -0.40 4.09 3.75
CA SER A 131 0.34 4.47 2.55
C SER A 131 -0.60 4.78 1.38
N VAL A 132 -1.60 3.94 1.17
CA VAL A 132 -2.62 4.16 0.12
C VAL A 132 -3.44 5.40 0.42
N TYR A 133 -3.91 5.57 1.64
CA TYR A 133 -4.63 6.78 2.08
C TYR A 133 -3.83 8.06 1.80
N THR A 134 -2.54 8.04 2.11
CA THR A 134 -1.65 9.19 1.86
C THR A 134 -1.54 9.49 0.37
N VAL A 135 -1.31 8.47 -0.46
CA VAL A 135 -1.23 8.64 -1.92
C VAL A 135 -2.54 9.18 -2.49
N LEU A 136 -3.70 8.63 -2.09
CA LEU A 136 -5.00 9.10 -2.56
C LEU A 136 -5.25 10.57 -2.21
N ASN A 137 -4.90 11.00 -0.99
CA ASN A 137 -5.03 12.41 -0.61
C ASN A 137 -4.10 13.32 -1.43
N LEU A 138 -2.85 12.91 -1.67
CA LEU A 138 -1.93 13.68 -2.50
C LEU A 138 -2.44 13.81 -3.95
N LEU A 139 -3.01 12.75 -4.51
CA LEU A 139 -3.61 12.79 -5.85
C LEU A 139 -4.88 13.66 -5.88
N LYS A 140 -5.69 13.61 -4.83
CA LYS A 140 -6.88 14.47 -4.68
C LYS A 140 -6.52 15.95 -4.54
N GLU A 141 -5.56 16.28 -3.69
CA GLU A 141 -5.03 17.65 -3.53
C GLU A 141 -4.44 18.19 -4.84
N GLY A 142 -3.82 17.31 -5.63
CA GLY A 142 -3.32 17.61 -6.97
C GLY A 142 -4.38 17.72 -8.07
N ASN A 143 -5.68 17.51 -7.77
CA ASN A 143 -6.78 17.39 -8.75
C ASN A 143 -6.54 16.31 -9.83
N ILE A 144 -5.83 15.23 -9.48
CA ILE A 144 -5.49 14.12 -10.39
C ILE A 144 -6.54 13.02 -10.26
N GLU A 145 -6.98 12.76 -9.05
CA GLU A 145 -7.99 11.75 -8.74
C GLU A 145 -9.10 12.38 -7.88
N GLN A 146 -10.34 12.05 -8.17
CA GLN A 146 -11.51 12.49 -7.40
C GLN A 146 -12.06 11.31 -6.58
N CYS A 147 -11.30 10.87 -5.60
CA CYS A 147 -11.73 9.81 -4.70
C CYS A 147 -12.20 10.36 -3.35
N GLU A 148 -13.20 9.71 -2.77
CA GLU A 148 -13.62 10.01 -1.40
C GLU A 148 -12.75 9.24 -0.41
N THR A 149 -11.96 9.97 0.36
CA THR A 149 -11.06 9.40 1.37
C THR A 149 -11.62 9.48 2.80
N LYS A 150 -12.78 10.14 2.97
CA LYS A 150 -13.45 10.25 4.27
C LYS A 150 -13.86 8.86 4.75
N GLY A 151 -13.40 8.50 5.93
CA GLY A 151 -13.71 7.19 6.51
C GLY A 151 -12.81 6.03 6.05
N PHE A 152 -11.90 6.26 5.11
CA PHE A 152 -11.01 5.22 4.58
C PHE A 152 -10.20 4.50 5.67
N LEU A 153 -9.77 5.20 6.71
CA LEU A 153 -9.01 4.62 7.82
C LEU A 153 -9.87 4.09 8.97
N ILE A 154 -11.20 4.28 8.97
CA ILE A 154 -12.08 3.86 10.09
C ILE A 154 -11.94 2.36 10.40
N PRO A 155 -11.97 1.41 9.44
CA PRO A 155 -11.82 0.00 9.76
C PRO A 155 -10.47 -0.34 10.39
N PHE A 156 -9.42 0.34 9.94
CA PHE A 156 -8.07 0.20 10.46
C PHE A 156 -7.96 0.75 11.90
N GLU A 157 -8.50 1.92 12.17
CA GLU A 157 -8.52 2.52 13.50
C GLU A 157 -9.28 1.64 14.49
N LYS A 158 -10.48 1.15 14.12
CA LYS A 158 -11.25 0.22 14.94
C LYS A 158 -10.53 -1.09 15.20
N MET A 159 -9.83 -1.62 14.21
CA MET A 159 -9.02 -2.83 14.39
C MET A 159 -7.90 -2.59 15.42
N ILE A 160 -7.25 -1.44 15.38
CA ILE A 160 -6.20 -1.09 16.37
C ILE A 160 -6.81 -0.94 17.76
N GLU A 161 -7.92 -0.19 17.90
CA GLU A 161 -8.62 -0.02 19.17
C GLU A 161 -8.96 -1.38 19.78
N TYR A 162 -9.56 -2.27 18.99
CA TYR A 162 -9.91 -3.63 19.41
C TYR A 162 -8.69 -4.44 19.87
N GLN A 163 -7.58 -4.38 19.15
CA GLN A 163 -6.37 -5.12 19.51
C GLN A 163 -5.69 -4.56 20.75
N VAL A 164 -5.69 -3.24 20.93
CA VAL A 164 -5.18 -2.59 22.14
C VAL A 164 -6.02 -2.98 23.36
N GLU A 165 -7.35 -2.93 23.23
CA GLU A 165 -8.25 -3.34 24.30
C GLU A 165 -8.03 -4.81 24.68
N TYR A 166 -7.85 -5.70 23.70
CA TYR A 166 -7.51 -7.12 23.93
C TYR A 166 -6.19 -7.30 24.68
N ILE A 167 -5.16 -6.53 24.34
CA ILE A 167 -3.85 -6.59 25.00
C ILE A 167 -3.96 -6.14 26.46
N LEU A 168 -4.76 -5.10 26.71
CA LEU A 168 -4.95 -4.57 28.08
C LEU A 168 -5.86 -5.45 28.94
N ASN A 169 -6.81 -6.16 28.31
CA ASN A 169 -7.82 -6.99 28.99
C ASN A 169 -7.92 -8.40 28.40
N PRO A 170 -6.86 -9.23 28.45
CA PRO A 170 -6.81 -10.53 27.76
C PRO A 170 -7.84 -11.57 28.29
N ASN A 171 -8.42 -11.36 29.46
CA ASN A 171 -9.42 -12.24 30.07
C ASN A 171 -10.88 -11.80 29.81
N SER A 172 -11.11 -10.75 29.06
CA SER A 172 -12.45 -10.30 28.70
C SER A 172 -13.16 -11.34 27.81
N LYS A 173 -14.38 -11.74 28.22
CA LYS A 173 -15.19 -12.77 27.53
C LYS A 173 -15.58 -12.37 26.10
N ASN A 174 -15.49 -11.11 25.73
CA ASN A 174 -15.86 -10.59 24.41
C ASN A 174 -14.92 -10.98 23.27
N TYR A 175 -13.79 -11.65 23.58
CA TYR A 175 -12.71 -11.96 22.62
C TYR A 175 -12.51 -13.45 22.39
N ARG A 176 -13.44 -14.30 22.84
CA ARG A 176 -13.35 -15.77 22.76
C ARG A 176 -14.33 -16.40 21.75
N THR A 177 -14.65 -15.73 20.67
CA THR A 177 -15.44 -16.33 19.57
C THR A 177 -14.58 -16.56 18.34
#